data_d1bce003720ad2f6ef636235174dd616
#
_entry.id   d1bce003720ad2f6ef636235174dd616
#
_cell.length_a   1.000
_cell.length_b   1.000
_cell.length_c   1.000
_cell.angle_alpha   90.00
_cell.angle_beta   90.00
_cell.angle_gamma   90.00
#
_symmetry.space_group_name_H-M   'P 1'
#
loop_
_entity.id
_entity.type
_entity.pdbx_description
1 polymer ?
#
loop_
_entity_poly.entity_id
_entity_poly.type
_entity_poly.pdbx_seq_one_letter_code
_entity_poly.pdbx_strand_id
1 'polypeptide(L)'
;MYEIDTVPSYCALENHSNTGPCGMNIMSFRAVTLRLRPNKHQQKVLEETRLICMRLWNHLKDECIATYMESGRVMSVYDLNALIPPLKKEQPELLTVHSHTLQNVSKRVHDAVVGALKRKGEKAFRFPRSKDAKRYRCYEYVSPKDFYIEGDMLFLGKMNDVGGIRFRCGQRMTGDIRRCQIVKRKSHWYARILIEIEGEGTEWLENYRTEVGMDLGLARLATMSDGTVFENIRFDKAMSEDIARIQRKMSEVEIRSSEWWKLKNRLENRFGRISDLRSNYLSHVAKSMVESYRFIAMEDIDVKKLVQKEWRSTRRSQYNASWGILENRLTRAAERSGTTVVEVDPRGTSQMCSGCGRIVAKDLSVRVHDCPHCGLVMDRDLNASYSASATGICVSSEVITESGQIFVCPTS
;
A
#
# COMPACT_ATOMS: atom_id res chain seq x y z
N MET A 1 -1.64 -16.58 -15.86
CA MET A 1 -2.57 -15.75 -15.07
C MET A 1 -1.96 -15.61 -13.69
N TYR A 2 -1.27 -14.51 -13.43
CA TYR A 2 -0.62 -14.27 -12.13
C TYR A 2 -1.52 -13.30 -11.38
N GLU A 3 -2.22 -13.84 -10.36
CA GLU A 3 -2.88 -13.03 -9.35
C GLU A 3 -1.83 -12.20 -8.65
N ILE A 4 -1.95 -10.90 -8.75
CA ILE A 4 -1.23 -9.95 -7.89
C ILE A 4 -1.89 -10.07 -6.53
N ASP A 5 -1.31 -10.91 -5.65
CA ASP A 5 -1.66 -10.94 -4.25
C ASP A 5 -1.48 -9.52 -3.69
N THR A 6 -2.59 -8.84 -3.55
CA THR A 6 -2.69 -7.66 -2.70
C THR A 6 -2.29 -8.11 -1.30
N VAL A 7 -1.09 -7.74 -0.88
CA VAL A 7 -0.67 -7.86 0.52
C VAL A 7 -1.74 -7.14 1.33
N PRO A 8 -2.47 -7.82 2.23
CA PRO A 8 -3.42 -7.15 3.08
C PRO A 8 -2.67 -6.04 3.83
N SER A 9 -3.09 -4.80 3.63
CA SER A 9 -2.67 -3.67 4.44
C SER A 9 -3.22 -3.90 5.84
N TYR A 10 -2.45 -4.59 6.69
CA TYR A 10 -2.71 -4.65 8.11
C TYR A 10 -2.32 -3.32 8.74
N CYS A 11 -3.20 -2.38 8.61
CA CYS A 11 -3.42 -1.26 9.52
C CYS A 11 -4.86 -0.78 9.29
N ALA A 12 -5.84 -1.62 9.68
CA ALA A 12 -7.10 -1.09 10.12
C ALA A 12 -6.87 -0.55 11.54
N LEU A 13 -6.27 0.63 11.63
CA LEU A 13 -6.56 1.52 12.72
C LEU A 13 -7.95 2.07 12.42
N GLU A 14 -8.86 1.83 13.33
CA GLU A 14 -10.19 2.39 13.33
C GLU A 14 -10.11 3.88 12.97
N ASN A 15 -10.87 4.25 11.95
CA ASN A 15 -11.12 5.64 11.61
C ASN A 15 -11.90 6.26 12.77
N HIS A 16 -11.22 6.71 13.80
CA HIS A 16 -11.74 7.76 14.66
C HIS A 16 -11.40 9.07 13.97
N SER A 17 -12.44 9.73 13.47
CA SER A 17 -12.45 11.14 13.11
C SER A 17 -11.93 11.94 14.30
N ASN A 18 -10.65 12.27 14.32
CA ASN A 18 -10.05 13.14 15.31
C ASN A 18 -10.12 14.60 14.83
N THR A 19 -11.26 15.21 15.01
CA THR A 19 -11.36 16.65 15.20
C THR A 19 -11.20 16.91 16.71
N GLY A 20 -9.96 17.06 17.16
CA GLY A 20 -9.66 17.47 18.54
C GLY A 20 -9.29 18.96 18.58
N PRO A 21 -9.64 19.67 19.66
CA PRO A 21 -9.30 21.08 19.83
C PRO A 21 -7.78 21.27 19.96
N CYS A 22 -7.32 22.42 19.54
CA CYS A 22 -5.97 22.95 19.59
C CYS A 22 -5.18 22.48 20.84
N GLY A 23 -4.08 21.72 20.63
CA GLY A 23 -3.13 21.39 21.70
C GLY A 23 -2.81 19.92 21.92
N MET A 24 -3.38 18.96 21.20
CA MET A 24 -2.99 17.56 21.30
C MET A 24 -1.83 17.24 20.35
N ASN A 25 -0.69 16.78 20.92
CA ASN A 25 0.38 16.13 20.17
C ASN A 25 -0.19 14.92 19.43
N ILE A 26 -0.44 15.05 18.12
CA ILE A 26 -0.89 13.94 17.29
C ILE A 26 0.31 13.03 17.07
N MET A 27 0.33 11.90 17.78
CA MET A 27 1.33 10.85 17.58
C MET A 27 1.14 10.24 16.20
N SER A 28 2.10 10.41 15.32
CA SER A 28 2.07 9.83 13.98
C SER A 28 3.06 8.66 13.84
N PHE A 29 2.74 7.67 13.00
CA PHE A 29 3.59 6.52 12.76
C PHE A 29 4.13 6.52 11.33
N ARG A 30 5.43 6.26 11.20
CA ARG A 30 6.09 6.15 9.91
C ARG A 30 6.72 4.76 9.74
N ALA A 31 6.49 4.13 8.60
CA ALA A 31 7.16 2.89 8.24
C ALA A 31 8.35 3.15 7.29
N VAL A 32 9.55 2.84 7.74
CA VAL A 32 10.77 2.92 6.94
C VAL A 32 11.17 1.52 6.47
N THR A 33 11.48 1.36 5.19
CA THR A 33 11.91 0.08 4.63
C THR A 33 13.41 0.08 4.38
N LEU A 34 14.12 -0.80 5.06
CA LEU A 34 15.57 -1.01 4.95
C LEU A 34 15.84 -2.21 4.04
N ARG A 35 16.71 -2.07 3.05
CA ARG A 35 17.18 -3.22 2.28
C ARG A 35 18.33 -3.89 3.01
N LEU A 36 18.10 -5.09 3.53
CA LEU A 36 19.12 -5.89 4.22
C LEU A 36 20.12 -6.50 3.23
N ARG A 37 21.37 -6.64 3.68
CA ARG A 37 22.48 -7.27 2.96
C ARG A 37 23.07 -8.41 3.79
N PRO A 38 22.29 -9.46 4.10
CA PRO A 38 22.77 -10.56 4.91
C PRO A 38 23.81 -11.37 4.12
N ASN A 39 24.84 -11.87 4.83
CA ASN A 39 25.76 -12.88 4.32
C ASN A 39 25.06 -14.25 4.20
N LYS A 40 25.74 -15.28 3.69
CA LYS A 40 25.14 -16.60 3.46
C LYS A 40 24.61 -17.24 4.75
N HIS A 41 25.35 -17.12 5.86
CA HIS A 41 24.94 -17.65 7.16
C HIS A 41 23.71 -16.89 7.68
N GLN A 42 23.74 -15.58 7.66
CA GLN A 42 22.61 -14.73 8.04
C GLN A 42 21.36 -15.01 7.21
N GLN A 43 21.50 -15.22 5.90
CA GLN A 43 20.38 -15.61 5.03
C GLN A 43 19.75 -16.94 5.45
N LYS A 44 20.58 -17.92 5.83
CA LYS A 44 20.10 -19.23 6.31
C LYS A 44 19.27 -19.07 7.58
N VAL A 45 19.79 -18.33 8.57
CA VAL A 45 19.09 -18.12 9.85
C VAL A 45 17.80 -17.33 9.67
N LEU A 46 17.80 -16.28 8.86
CA LEU A 46 16.56 -15.53 8.52
C LEU A 46 15.51 -16.42 7.87
N GLU A 47 15.95 -17.33 6.98
CA GLU A 47 15.06 -18.27 6.29
C GLU A 47 14.51 -19.33 7.24
N GLU A 48 15.35 -19.91 8.07
CA GLU A 48 14.95 -20.90 9.09
C GLU A 48 13.92 -20.30 10.05
N THR A 49 14.18 -19.11 10.60
CA THR A 49 13.24 -18.39 11.46
C THR A 49 11.89 -18.20 10.78
N ARG A 50 11.91 -17.78 9.51
CA ARG A 50 10.68 -17.56 8.72
C ARG A 50 9.90 -18.88 8.54
N LEU A 51 10.59 -19.98 8.26
CA LEU A 51 9.97 -21.29 8.06
C LEU A 51 9.43 -21.88 9.37
N ILE A 52 10.12 -21.66 10.49
CA ILE A 52 9.64 -22.04 11.84
C ILE A 52 8.33 -21.27 12.13
N CYS A 53 8.32 -19.95 11.94
CA CYS A 53 7.11 -19.16 12.12
C CYS A 53 5.96 -19.60 11.19
N MET A 54 6.26 -20.04 9.97
CA MET A 54 5.27 -20.59 9.04
C MET A 54 4.67 -21.89 9.54
N ARG A 55 5.50 -22.84 10.01
CA ARG A 55 5.01 -24.10 10.57
C ARG A 55 4.13 -23.87 11.79
N LEU A 56 4.58 -23.02 12.71
CA LEU A 56 3.78 -22.61 13.86
C LEU A 56 2.46 -21.97 13.44
N TRP A 57 2.46 -21.08 12.45
CA TRP A 57 1.24 -20.44 11.95
C TRP A 57 0.24 -21.48 11.42
N ASN A 58 0.70 -22.47 10.65
CA ASN A 58 -0.16 -23.52 10.13
C ASN A 58 -0.75 -24.38 11.25
N HIS A 59 0.09 -24.80 12.20
CA HIS A 59 -0.34 -25.61 13.35
C HIS A 59 -1.39 -24.86 14.19
N LEU A 60 -1.10 -23.65 14.65
CA LEU A 60 -2.04 -22.86 15.46
C LEU A 60 -3.34 -22.53 14.71
N LYS A 61 -3.27 -22.33 13.41
CA LYS A 61 -4.44 -22.12 12.56
C LYS A 61 -5.32 -23.39 12.53
N ASP A 62 -4.73 -24.58 12.39
CA ASP A 62 -5.47 -25.82 12.35
C ASP A 62 -6.15 -26.11 13.71
N GLU A 63 -5.45 -25.90 14.83
CA GLU A 63 -6.02 -25.99 16.20
C GLU A 63 -7.18 -25.00 16.41
N CYS A 64 -6.99 -23.73 16.00
CA CYS A 64 -8.03 -22.71 16.15
C CYS A 64 -9.29 -23.04 15.33
N ILE A 65 -9.13 -23.57 14.11
CA ILE A 65 -10.27 -23.97 13.26
C ILE A 65 -10.94 -25.24 13.83
N ALA A 66 -10.18 -26.23 14.28
CA ALA A 66 -10.72 -27.46 14.89
C ALA A 66 -11.57 -27.12 16.12
N THR A 67 -11.04 -26.32 17.05
CA THR A 67 -11.79 -25.85 18.24
C THR A 67 -13.07 -25.11 17.85
N TYR A 68 -13.03 -24.28 16.83
CA TYR A 68 -14.23 -23.59 16.36
C TYR A 68 -15.26 -24.55 15.76
N MET A 69 -14.83 -25.54 15.01
CA MET A 69 -15.75 -26.53 14.42
C MET A 69 -16.42 -27.43 15.48
N GLU A 70 -15.72 -27.75 16.58
CA GLU A 70 -16.21 -28.59 17.67
C GLU A 70 -17.12 -27.82 18.63
N SER A 71 -16.73 -26.61 19.03
CA SER A 71 -17.37 -25.85 20.12
C SER A 71 -18.09 -24.57 19.69
N GLY A 72 -17.91 -24.15 18.45
CA GLY A 72 -18.35 -22.82 17.97
C GLY A 72 -17.56 -21.64 18.54
N ARG A 73 -16.58 -21.89 19.40
CA ARG A 73 -15.76 -20.86 20.06
C ARG A 73 -14.45 -20.63 19.32
N VAL A 74 -14.12 -19.39 19.02
CA VAL A 74 -12.80 -19.02 18.50
C VAL A 74 -11.80 -18.95 19.66
N MET A 75 -10.65 -19.62 19.54
CA MET A 75 -9.57 -19.50 20.52
C MET A 75 -9.07 -18.05 20.59
N SER A 76 -8.92 -17.51 21.79
CA SER A 76 -8.33 -16.20 22.02
C SER A 76 -6.81 -16.22 21.72
N VAL A 77 -6.20 -15.05 21.60
CA VAL A 77 -4.73 -14.94 21.48
C VAL A 77 -4.03 -15.56 22.68
N TYR A 78 -4.65 -15.48 23.87
CA TYR A 78 -4.13 -16.09 25.10
C TYR A 78 -4.15 -17.62 25.01
N ASP A 79 -5.28 -18.22 24.57
CA ASP A 79 -5.39 -19.65 24.37
C ASP A 79 -4.32 -20.18 23.38
N LEU A 80 -4.14 -19.49 22.25
CA LEU A 80 -3.13 -19.83 21.26
C LEU A 80 -1.70 -19.70 21.80
N ASN A 81 -1.44 -18.70 22.63
CA ASN A 81 -0.14 -18.54 23.28
C ASN A 81 0.15 -19.66 24.29
N ALA A 82 -0.88 -20.19 24.97
CA ALA A 82 -0.73 -21.29 25.91
C ALA A 82 -0.31 -22.62 25.22
N LEU A 83 -0.52 -22.75 23.91
CA LEU A 83 -0.02 -23.89 23.13
C LEU A 83 1.49 -23.82 22.84
N ILE A 84 2.11 -22.66 22.91
CA ILE A 84 3.53 -22.51 22.52
C ILE A 84 4.49 -23.23 23.50
N PRO A 85 4.36 -23.13 24.84
CA PRO A 85 5.27 -23.80 25.74
C PRO A 85 5.33 -25.33 25.57
N PRO A 86 4.21 -26.09 25.46
CA PRO A 86 4.30 -27.51 25.17
C PRO A 86 4.91 -27.81 23.80
N LEU A 87 4.56 -27.03 22.76
CA LEU A 87 5.15 -27.15 21.41
C LEU A 87 6.66 -26.96 21.42
N LYS A 88 7.22 -26.10 22.29
CA LYS A 88 8.68 -25.92 22.41
C LYS A 88 9.39 -27.16 22.95
N LYS A 89 8.70 -28.00 23.71
CA LYS A 89 9.25 -29.29 24.19
C LYS A 89 9.28 -30.31 23.06
N GLU A 90 8.25 -30.32 22.21
CA GLU A 90 8.12 -31.27 21.08
C GLU A 90 8.96 -30.82 19.87
N GLN A 91 9.10 -29.53 19.67
CA GLN A 91 9.78 -28.91 18.53
C GLN A 91 10.86 -27.92 19.02
N PRO A 92 12.06 -28.39 19.35
CA PRO A 92 13.14 -27.59 19.95
C PRO A 92 13.55 -26.39 19.08
N GLU A 93 13.34 -26.45 17.75
CA GLU A 93 13.61 -25.33 16.86
C GLU A 93 12.82 -24.06 17.21
N LEU A 94 11.67 -24.17 17.87
CA LEU A 94 10.92 -23.00 18.37
C LEU A 94 11.70 -22.20 19.43
N LEU A 95 12.65 -22.82 20.13
CA LEU A 95 13.50 -22.15 21.11
C LEU A 95 14.49 -21.16 20.45
N THR A 96 14.81 -21.35 19.17
CA THR A 96 15.72 -20.45 18.43
C THR A 96 15.03 -19.14 18.03
N VAL A 97 13.69 -19.09 18.07
CA VAL A 97 12.91 -17.90 17.71
C VAL A 97 12.55 -17.09 18.96
N HIS A 98 12.56 -15.76 18.84
CA HIS A 98 12.21 -14.87 19.94
C HIS A 98 10.75 -15.09 20.38
N SER A 99 10.49 -15.11 21.70
CA SER A 99 9.16 -15.44 22.24
C SER A 99 8.07 -14.47 21.78
N HIS A 100 8.34 -13.16 21.74
CA HIS A 100 7.39 -12.17 21.22
C HIS A 100 7.08 -12.37 19.73
N THR A 101 8.06 -12.82 18.94
CA THR A 101 7.82 -13.19 17.52
C THR A 101 6.86 -14.37 17.41
N LEU A 102 6.99 -15.41 18.25
CA LEU A 102 6.07 -16.54 18.28
C LEU A 102 4.66 -16.12 18.73
N GLN A 103 4.55 -15.27 19.76
CA GLN A 103 3.27 -14.70 20.22
C GLN A 103 2.60 -13.84 19.14
N ASN A 104 3.39 -13.11 18.35
CA ASN A 104 2.85 -12.37 17.19
C ASN A 104 2.26 -13.32 16.13
N VAL A 105 2.84 -14.53 15.96
CA VAL A 105 2.24 -15.55 15.08
C VAL A 105 0.85 -15.94 15.58
N SER A 106 0.66 -16.17 16.89
CA SER A 106 -0.64 -16.46 17.51
C SER A 106 -1.67 -15.36 17.24
N LYS A 107 -1.28 -14.10 17.47
CA LYS A 107 -2.14 -12.94 17.16
C LYS A 107 -2.56 -12.93 15.69
N ARG A 108 -1.63 -13.12 14.77
CA ARG A 108 -1.91 -13.13 13.32
C ARG A 108 -2.83 -14.29 12.90
N VAL A 109 -2.75 -15.45 13.57
CA VAL A 109 -3.69 -16.57 13.36
C VAL A 109 -5.08 -16.19 13.83
N HIS A 110 -5.21 -15.71 15.08
CA HIS A 110 -6.47 -15.22 15.62
C HIS A 110 -7.14 -14.20 14.69
N ASP A 111 -6.41 -13.14 14.33
CA ASP A 111 -6.91 -12.07 13.46
C ASP A 111 -7.38 -12.60 12.09
N ALA A 112 -6.65 -13.58 11.53
CA ALA A 112 -7.01 -14.19 10.25
C ALA A 112 -8.29 -15.04 10.34
N VAL A 113 -8.49 -15.79 11.41
CA VAL A 113 -9.69 -16.62 11.63
C VAL A 113 -10.90 -15.73 11.92
N VAL A 114 -10.77 -14.75 12.82
CA VAL A 114 -11.83 -13.78 13.13
C VAL A 114 -12.22 -12.98 11.88
N GLY A 115 -11.23 -12.50 11.12
CA GLY A 115 -11.48 -11.80 9.86
C GLY A 115 -12.16 -12.64 8.80
N ALA A 116 -11.95 -13.96 8.78
CA ALA A 116 -12.70 -14.85 7.92
C ALA A 116 -14.14 -15.03 8.41
N LEU A 117 -14.34 -15.20 9.72
CA LEU A 117 -15.67 -15.40 10.32
C LEU A 117 -16.58 -14.18 10.19
N LYS A 118 -16.05 -12.96 10.22
CA LYS A 118 -16.82 -11.74 9.94
C LYS A 118 -17.50 -11.77 8.55
N ARG A 119 -16.97 -12.56 7.62
CA ARG A 119 -17.52 -12.78 6.27
C ARG A 119 -18.34 -14.06 6.15
N LYS A 120 -18.69 -14.71 7.28
CA LYS A 120 -19.56 -15.88 7.30
C LYS A 120 -20.95 -15.47 6.80
N GLY A 121 -21.44 -16.17 5.77
CA GLY A 121 -22.68 -15.82 5.07
C GLY A 121 -22.46 -15.23 3.66
N GLU A 122 -21.29 -14.72 3.34
CA GLU A 122 -20.94 -14.35 1.97
C GLU A 122 -20.63 -15.56 1.11
N LYS A 123 -20.97 -15.52 -0.20
CA LYS A 123 -20.65 -16.60 -1.17
C LYS A 123 -19.14 -16.94 -1.21
N ALA A 124 -18.27 -16.02 -0.82
CA ALA A 124 -16.82 -16.18 -0.83
C ALA A 124 -16.22 -16.62 0.53
N PHE A 125 -17.04 -16.97 1.53
CA PHE A 125 -16.54 -17.40 2.84
C PHE A 125 -15.63 -18.62 2.73
N ARG A 126 -14.42 -18.51 3.27
CA ARG A 126 -13.47 -19.62 3.44
C ARG A 126 -12.56 -19.34 4.65
N PHE A 127 -12.26 -20.38 5.39
CA PHE A 127 -11.21 -20.30 6.41
C PHE A 127 -9.82 -20.04 5.81
N PRO A 128 -8.90 -19.45 6.60
CA PRO A 128 -7.53 -19.24 6.14
C PRO A 128 -6.87 -20.55 5.72
N ARG A 129 -6.29 -20.58 4.52
CA ARG A 129 -5.56 -21.74 4.01
C ARG A 129 -4.18 -21.83 4.63
N SER A 130 -3.62 -23.04 4.73
CA SER A 130 -2.23 -23.25 5.11
C SER A 130 -1.29 -22.49 4.18
N LYS A 131 -0.23 -21.93 4.74
CA LYS A 131 0.77 -21.17 4.01
C LYS A 131 1.98 -22.04 3.70
N ASP A 132 2.42 -22.00 2.46
CA ASP A 132 3.69 -22.56 2.03
C ASP A 132 4.84 -21.55 2.18
N ALA A 133 6.07 -21.99 1.92
CA ALA A 133 7.25 -21.15 1.98
C ALA A 133 7.23 -19.94 1.03
N LYS A 134 6.42 -19.96 -0.04
CA LYS A 134 6.28 -18.83 -0.98
C LYS A 134 5.28 -17.79 -0.47
N ARG A 135 4.26 -18.21 0.27
CA ARG A 135 3.18 -17.37 0.78
C ARG A 135 3.48 -16.76 2.14
N TYR A 136 4.23 -17.46 3.01
CA TYR A 136 4.64 -16.91 4.30
C TYR A 136 5.90 -16.06 4.16
N ARG A 137 5.75 -14.76 3.98
CA ARG A 137 6.85 -13.87 3.57
C ARG A 137 7.47 -13.04 4.68
N CYS A 138 6.86 -12.98 5.87
CA CYS A 138 7.32 -12.09 6.92
C CYS A 138 7.05 -12.61 8.34
N TYR A 139 7.88 -12.14 9.28
CA TYR A 139 7.70 -12.28 10.71
C TYR A 139 8.13 -10.98 11.41
N GLU A 140 7.74 -10.78 12.68
CA GLU A 140 7.88 -9.50 13.35
C GLU A 140 8.52 -9.62 14.73
N TYR A 141 9.36 -8.65 15.03
CA TYR A 141 9.82 -8.27 16.35
C TYR A 141 8.94 -7.12 16.81
N VAL A 142 8.08 -7.36 17.80
CA VAL A 142 7.00 -6.45 18.18
C VAL A 142 7.37 -5.48 19.30
N SER A 143 8.52 -5.68 19.93
CA SER A 143 9.01 -4.81 21.01
C SER A 143 10.34 -4.19 20.61
N PRO A 144 10.60 -2.91 20.95
CA PRO A 144 11.91 -2.27 20.77
C PRO A 144 13.05 -2.99 21.48
N LYS A 145 12.73 -3.78 22.54
CA LYS A 145 13.72 -4.57 23.29
C LYS A 145 14.18 -5.83 22.55
N ASP A 146 13.46 -6.24 21.51
CA ASP A 146 13.71 -7.47 20.77
C ASP A 146 14.72 -7.28 19.63
N PHE A 147 15.06 -6.05 19.30
CA PHE A 147 15.99 -5.68 18.24
C PHE A 147 16.54 -4.26 18.45
N TYR A 148 17.67 -3.95 17.84
CA TYR A 148 18.20 -2.57 17.85
C TYR A 148 18.97 -2.28 16.56
N ILE A 149 19.20 -1.01 16.32
CA ILE A 149 19.93 -0.50 15.16
C ILE A 149 21.14 0.28 15.68
N GLU A 150 22.32 -0.04 15.15
CA GLU A 150 23.56 0.66 15.44
C GLU A 150 24.27 0.97 14.12
N GLY A 151 24.40 2.25 13.79
CA GLY A 151 24.92 2.70 12.51
C GLY A 151 24.13 2.15 11.32
N ASP A 152 24.79 1.37 10.46
CA ASP A 152 24.20 0.69 9.28
C ASP A 152 23.88 -0.80 9.53
N MET A 153 23.80 -1.20 10.80
CA MET A 153 23.60 -2.59 11.22
C MET A 153 22.30 -2.77 12.00
N LEU A 154 21.55 -3.81 11.67
CA LEU A 154 20.37 -4.27 12.40
C LEU A 154 20.70 -5.53 13.19
N PHE A 155 20.49 -5.49 14.50
CA PHE A 155 20.65 -6.62 15.41
C PHE A 155 19.27 -7.16 15.80
N LEU A 156 19.11 -8.48 15.74
CA LEU A 156 17.84 -9.16 16.01
C LEU A 156 18.00 -10.09 17.22
N GLY A 157 17.07 -10.03 18.15
CA GLY A 157 17.07 -10.86 19.35
C GLY A 157 17.03 -12.36 19.03
N LYS A 158 17.77 -13.14 19.80
CA LYS A 158 18.02 -14.57 19.59
C LYS A 158 18.75 -14.92 18.27
N MET A 159 19.38 -13.92 17.67
CA MET A 159 20.28 -14.11 16.53
C MET A 159 21.71 -13.62 16.88
N ASN A 160 22.11 -13.75 18.16
CA ASN A 160 23.39 -13.24 18.65
C ASN A 160 24.60 -13.82 17.91
N ASP A 161 24.52 -15.12 17.54
CA ASP A 161 25.58 -15.83 16.79
C ASP A 161 25.72 -15.34 15.34
N VAL A 162 24.75 -14.53 14.88
CA VAL A 162 24.69 -14.03 13.50
C VAL A 162 25.29 -12.64 13.36
N GLY A 163 25.38 -11.91 14.48
CA GLY A 163 25.82 -10.51 14.51
C GLY A 163 24.88 -9.55 13.77
N GLY A 164 25.32 -8.31 13.62
CA GLY A 164 24.55 -7.28 12.95
C GLY A 164 24.41 -7.54 11.45
N ILE A 165 23.22 -7.33 10.92
CA ILE A 165 22.90 -7.44 9.51
C ILE A 165 22.99 -6.06 8.88
N ARG A 166 23.93 -5.88 7.96
CA ARG A 166 24.10 -4.60 7.25
C ARG A 166 22.88 -4.27 6.40
N PHE A 167 22.47 -3.00 6.40
CA PHE A 167 21.39 -2.52 5.56
C PHE A 167 21.75 -1.26 4.77
N ARG A 168 20.93 -0.90 3.79
CA ARG A 168 20.90 0.41 3.16
C ARG A 168 19.59 1.11 3.46
N CYS A 169 19.68 2.34 3.93
CA CYS A 169 18.57 3.23 4.12
C CYS A 169 18.80 4.53 3.34
N GLY A 170 17.84 4.93 2.53
CA GLY A 170 17.84 6.23 1.84
C GLY A 170 17.05 7.31 2.57
N GLN A 171 16.59 7.04 3.80
CA GLN A 171 15.76 7.96 4.57
C GLN A 171 16.32 8.11 5.98
N ARG A 172 16.19 9.31 6.55
CA ARG A 172 16.51 9.51 7.98
C ARG A 172 15.48 8.75 8.84
N MET A 173 15.98 8.09 9.87
CA MET A 173 15.17 7.42 10.89
C MET A 173 15.18 8.32 12.14
N THR A 174 14.24 9.28 12.17
CA THR A 174 14.01 10.15 13.34
C THR A 174 12.75 9.68 14.04
N GLY A 175 12.74 9.68 15.37
CA GLY A 175 11.64 9.21 16.22
C GLY A 175 11.91 7.86 16.89
N ASP A 176 10.94 7.41 17.67
CA ASP A 176 11.04 6.20 18.49
C ASP A 176 10.73 4.94 17.68
N ILE A 177 11.66 4.01 17.66
CA ILE A 177 11.48 2.73 16.99
C ILE A 177 10.52 1.85 17.80
N ARG A 178 9.41 1.38 17.18
CA ARG A 178 8.38 0.58 17.85
C ARG A 178 8.35 -0.88 17.42
N ARG A 179 8.53 -1.19 16.13
CA ARG A 179 8.45 -2.56 15.57
C ARG A 179 9.43 -2.75 14.44
N CYS A 180 9.86 -4.00 14.26
CA CYS A 180 10.64 -4.43 13.10
C CYS A 180 9.99 -5.65 12.45
N GLN A 181 9.55 -5.53 11.20
CA GLN A 181 9.06 -6.64 10.40
C GLN A 181 10.13 -7.07 9.40
N ILE A 182 10.58 -8.33 9.50
CA ILE A 182 11.50 -8.92 8.53
C ILE A 182 10.69 -9.51 7.38
N VAL A 183 11.00 -9.08 6.16
CA VAL A 183 10.23 -9.43 4.96
C VAL A 183 11.15 -10.02 3.90
N LYS A 184 10.79 -11.19 3.38
CA LYS A 184 11.44 -11.76 2.19
C LYS A 184 10.65 -11.38 0.95
N ARG A 185 11.29 -10.68 0.01
CA ARG A 185 10.73 -10.39 -1.31
C ARG A 185 11.66 -10.98 -2.37
N LYS A 186 11.19 -12.01 -3.04
CA LYS A 186 12.00 -12.76 -4.02
C LYS A 186 13.30 -13.26 -3.38
N SER A 187 14.45 -12.88 -3.92
CA SER A 187 15.78 -13.22 -3.40
C SER A 187 16.32 -12.23 -2.36
N HIS A 188 15.57 -11.20 -2.00
CA HIS A 188 16.06 -10.13 -1.13
C HIS A 188 15.32 -10.07 0.20
N TRP A 189 16.06 -9.63 1.24
CA TRP A 189 15.54 -9.41 2.57
C TRP A 189 15.40 -7.91 2.86
N TYR A 190 14.34 -7.57 3.56
CA TYR A 190 14.02 -6.21 3.98
C TYR A 190 13.61 -6.21 5.44
N ALA A 191 13.93 -5.12 6.14
CA ALA A 191 13.34 -4.80 7.43
C ALA A 191 12.42 -3.58 7.25
N ARG A 192 11.19 -3.68 7.73
CA ARG A 192 10.27 -2.56 7.84
C ARG A 192 10.24 -2.13 9.28
N ILE A 193 10.73 -0.94 9.54
CA ILE A 193 10.81 -0.35 10.86
C ILE A 193 9.63 0.60 11.02
N LEU A 194 8.80 0.36 12.02
CA LEU A 194 7.76 1.30 12.44
C LEU A 194 8.37 2.27 13.45
N ILE A 195 8.34 3.54 13.10
CA ILE A 195 8.86 4.64 13.90
C ILE A 195 7.69 5.51 14.32
N GLU A 196 7.62 5.83 15.58
CA GLU A 196 6.72 6.83 16.12
C GLU A 196 7.39 8.20 16.03
N ILE A 197 6.68 9.16 15.48
CA ILE A 197 7.15 10.52 15.26
C ILE A 197 6.24 11.42 16.09
N GLU A 198 6.83 12.24 16.92
CA GLU A 198 6.09 13.38 17.47
C GLU A 198 5.68 14.28 16.31
N GLY A 199 4.40 14.63 16.23
CA GLY A 199 3.88 15.42 15.13
C GLY A 199 4.67 16.72 15.02
N GLU A 200 5.48 16.84 13.97
CA GLU A 200 6.01 18.14 13.59
C GLU A 200 4.79 18.99 13.23
N GLY A 201 4.50 19.96 14.09
CA GLY A 201 3.46 20.95 13.84
C GLY A 201 3.68 21.59 12.47
N THR A 202 2.60 21.93 11.86
CA THR A 202 2.42 22.43 10.49
C THR A 202 3.14 23.77 10.19
N GLU A 203 4.43 23.90 10.48
CA GLU A 203 5.23 25.09 10.10
C GLU A 203 5.47 25.26 8.60
N TRP A 204 4.99 24.30 7.77
CA TRP A 204 5.20 24.30 6.31
C TRP A 204 4.22 25.17 5.53
N LEU A 205 3.32 25.93 6.18
CA LEU A 205 2.07 26.40 5.57
C LEU A 205 2.13 27.81 4.92
N GLU A 206 3.25 28.50 4.91
CA GLU A 206 3.26 29.91 4.43
C GLU A 206 3.36 30.11 2.90
N ASN A 207 3.68 29.07 2.11
CA ASN A 207 3.94 29.19 0.66
C ASN A 207 3.06 28.31 -0.24
N TYR A 208 1.93 27.79 0.21
CA TYR A 208 1.11 26.87 -0.58
C TYR A 208 0.12 27.56 -1.52
N ARG A 209 0.04 27.09 -2.77
CA ARG A 209 -1.13 27.27 -3.63
C ARG A 209 -2.31 26.59 -2.94
N THR A 210 -3.43 27.30 -2.78
CA THR A 210 -4.45 26.91 -1.81
C THR A 210 -5.23 25.67 -2.21
N GLU A 211 -5.74 25.56 -3.42
CA GLU A 211 -6.71 24.55 -3.80
C GLU A 211 -6.52 24.09 -5.25
N VAL A 212 -6.68 22.78 -5.51
CA VAL A 212 -6.54 22.23 -6.84
C VAL A 212 -7.46 21.02 -7.05
N GLY A 213 -8.01 20.88 -8.26
CA GLY A 213 -8.64 19.66 -8.74
C GLY A 213 -7.66 18.79 -9.50
N MET A 214 -7.84 17.49 -9.45
CA MET A 214 -6.99 16.50 -10.09
C MET A 214 -7.80 15.53 -10.94
N ASP A 215 -7.52 15.45 -12.23
CA ASP A 215 -7.99 14.42 -13.15
C ASP A 215 -6.93 13.33 -13.33
N LEU A 216 -7.31 12.05 -13.23
CA LEU A 216 -6.43 10.88 -13.38
C LEU A 216 -6.59 10.26 -14.77
N GLY A 217 -5.51 10.24 -15.54
CA GLY A 217 -5.54 9.76 -16.92
C GLY A 217 -4.56 8.63 -17.25
N LEU A 218 -4.74 8.03 -18.43
CA LEU A 218 -3.83 7.02 -18.99
C LEU A 218 -2.71 7.63 -19.83
N ALA A 219 -2.96 8.74 -20.49
CA ALA A 219 -1.97 9.48 -21.27
C ALA A 219 -1.02 10.22 -20.32
N ARG A 220 -1.59 11.01 -19.45
CA ARG A 220 -0.94 11.68 -18.33
C ARG A 220 -1.39 10.98 -17.04
N LEU A 221 -0.52 10.86 -16.06
CA LEU A 221 -0.86 10.20 -14.78
C LEU A 221 -1.89 11.03 -14.01
N ALA A 222 -1.64 12.33 -13.93
CA ALA A 222 -2.55 13.30 -13.33
C ALA A 222 -2.41 14.66 -14.02
N THR A 223 -3.53 15.37 -14.20
CA THR A 223 -3.59 16.76 -14.65
C THR A 223 -4.25 17.58 -13.56
N MET A 224 -3.57 18.62 -13.10
CA MET A 224 -4.04 19.52 -12.06
C MET A 224 -4.76 20.72 -12.68
N SER A 225 -5.72 21.32 -11.99
CA SER A 225 -6.48 22.46 -12.48
C SER A 225 -5.64 23.74 -12.68
N ASP A 226 -4.47 23.83 -12.06
CA ASP A 226 -3.51 24.92 -12.31
C ASP A 226 -2.65 24.70 -13.57
N GLY A 227 -2.90 23.64 -14.33
CA GLY A 227 -2.15 23.25 -15.53
C GLY A 227 -0.92 22.39 -15.26
N THR A 228 -0.59 22.08 -14.01
CA THR A 228 0.50 21.15 -13.67
C THR A 228 0.17 19.74 -14.15
N VAL A 229 1.11 19.08 -14.81
CA VAL A 229 0.94 17.74 -15.36
C VAL A 229 1.97 16.78 -14.78
N PHE A 230 1.52 15.62 -14.34
CA PHE A 230 2.37 14.49 -13.96
C PHE A 230 2.30 13.42 -15.04
N GLU A 231 3.45 13.11 -15.64
CA GLU A 231 3.53 12.17 -16.76
C GLU A 231 3.30 10.73 -16.33
N ASN A 232 2.65 9.94 -17.19
CA ASN A 232 2.50 8.50 -16.98
C ASN A 232 3.72 7.75 -17.51
N ILE A 233 4.74 7.57 -16.67
CA ILE A 233 5.98 6.88 -17.05
C ILE A 233 5.73 5.39 -17.21
N ARG A 234 5.88 4.89 -18.44
CA ARG A 234 5.66 3.50 -18.83
C ARG A 234 6.92 2.65 -18.63
N PHE A 235 7.26 2.38 -17.34
CA PHE A 235 8.42 1.55 -16.97
C PHE A 235 8.39 0.15 -17.57
N ASP A 236 7.21 -0.39 -17.86
CA ASP A 236 7.03 -1.69 -18.52
C ASP A 236 7.52 -1.68 -19.97
N LYS A 237 7.30 -0.59 -20.70
CA LYS A 237 7.80 -0.41 -22.07
C LYS A 237 9.32 -0.36 -22.10
N ALA A 238 9.93 0.40 -21.19
CA ALA A 238 11.38 0.55 -21.13
C ALA A 238 12.14 -0.79 -20.87
N MET A 239 11.46 -1.78 -20.28
CA MET A 239 12.07 -3.09 -19.99
C MET A 239 11.47 -4.24 -20.83
N SER A 240 10.59 -3.94 -21.79
CA SER A 240 9.83 -4.95 -22.54
C SER A 240 10.72 -5.90 -23.34
N GLU A 241 11.76 -5.38 -23.99
CA GLU A 241 12.70 -6.18 -24.79
C GLU A 241 13.52 -7.16 -23.94
N ASP A 242 14.01 -6.68 -22.78
CA ASP A 242 14.74 -7.53 -21.83
C ASP A 242 13.85 -8.67 -21.31
N ILE A 243 12.60 -8.35 -20.98
CA ILE A 243 11.61 -9.31 -20.51
C ILE A 243 11.31 -10.33 -21.60
N ALA A 244 11.04 -9.88 -22.83
CA ALA A 244 10.75 -10.75 -23.98
C ALA A 244 11.94 -11.68 -24.29
N ARG A 245 13.18 -11.17 -24.21
CA ARG A 245 14.40 -11.97 -24.41
C ARG A 245 14.55 -13.06 -23.34
N ILE A 246 14.28 -12.75 -22.07
CA ILE A 246 14.33 -13.73 -20.99
C ILE A 246 13.22 -14.78 -21.17
N GLN A 247 12.01 -14.36 -21.56
CA GLN A 247 10.88 -15.27 -21.78
C GLN A 247 11.14 -16.22 -22.93
N ARG A 248 11.72 -15.75 -24.06
CA ARG A 248 12.14 -16.60 -25.17
C ARG A 248 13.14 -17.67 -24.72
N LYS A 249 14.21 -17.27 -24.01
CA LYS A 249 15.17 -18.23 -23.47
C LYS A 249 14.54 -19.23 -22.50
N MET A 250 13.53 -18.82 -21.73
CA MET A 250 12.80 -19.73 -20.82
C MET A 250 11.98 -20.77 -21.57
N SER A 251 11.49 -20.47 -22.79
CA SER A 251 10.74 -21.44 -23.61
C SER A 251 11.65 -22.45 -24.32
N GLU A 252 12.94 -22.17 -24.41
CA GLU A 252 13.95 -23.05 -25.07
C GLU A 252 14.58 -24.05 -24.08
N VAL A 253 14.37 -23.89 -22.77
CA VAL A 253 14.96 -24.76 -21.75
C VAL A 253 13.91 -25.64 -21.08
N GLU A 254 14.34 -26.82 -20.61
CA GLU A 254 13.46 -27.73 -19.89
C GLU A 254 12.87 -27.08 -18.63
N ILE A 255 11.54 -27.18 -18.45
CA ILE A 255 10.79 -26.62 -17.32
C ILE A 255 11.30 -27.24 -16.01
N ARG A 256 11.60 -26.38 -15.04
CA ARG A 256 12.17 -26.73 -13.72
C ARG A 256 13.63 -27.18 -13.73
N SER A 257 14.35 -27.15 -14.86
CA SER A 257 15.79 -27.30 -14.89
C SER A 257 16.51 -26.20 -14.08
N SER A 258 17.77 -26.41 -13.75
CA SER A 258 18.59 -25.38 -13.05
C SER A 258 18.64 -24.06 -13.83
N GLU A 259 18.74 -24.16 -15.16
CA GLU A 259 18.78 -23.00 -16.04
C GLU A 259 17.42 -22.26 -16.09
N TRP A 260 16.31 -23.02 -16.16
CA TRP A 260 14.97 -22.45 -16.08
C TRP A 260 14.77 -21.65 -14.78
N TRP A 261 15.23 -22.17 -13.64
CA TRP A 261 15.14 -21.45 -12.36
C TRP A 261 15.99 -20.20 -12.34
N LYS A 262 17.18 -20.20 -12.95
CA LYS A 262 18.01 -18.98 -13.08
C LYS A 262 17.32 -17.92 -13.92
N LEU A 263 16.76 -18.29 -15.06
CA LEU A 263 16.01 -17.38 -15.93
C LEU A 263 14.74 -16.86 -15.28
N LYS A 264 14.00 -17.71 -14.57
CA LYS A 264 12.82 -17.31 -13.79
C LYS A 264 13.17 -16.27 -12.72
N ASN A 265 14.22 -16.50 -11.94
CA ASN A 265 14.68 -15.51 -10.95
C ASN A 265 15.07 -14.19 -11.62
N ARG A 266 15.72 -14.25 -12.78
CA ARG A 266 16.08 -13.05 -13.55
C ARG A 266 14.83 -12.30 -14.02
N LEU A 267 13.83 -12.99 -14.52
CA LEU A 267 12.54 -12.44 -14.94
C LEU A 267 11.81 -11.77 -13.76
N GLU A 268 11.73 -12.47 -12.63
CA GLU A 268 11.13 -11.95 -11.40
C GLU A 268 11.84 -10.68 -10.89
N ASN A 269 13.17 -10.64 -11.00
CA ASN A 269 13.95 -9.46 -10.64
C ASN A 269 13.64 -8.27 -11.57
N ARG A 270 13.41 -8.50 -12.88
CA ARG A 270 13.02 -7.42 -13.82
C ARG A 270 11.64 -6.86 -13.47
N PHE A 271 10.65 -7.71 -13.22
CA PHE A 271 9.34 -7.25 -12.75
C PHE A 271 9.43 -6.53 -11.40
N GLY A 272 10.30 -7.00 -10.50
CA GLY A 272 10.57 -6.29 -9.25
C GLY A 272 11.10 -4.89 -9.47
N ARG A 273 12.05 -4.74 -10.38
CA ARG A 273 12.62 -3.43 -10.71
C ARG A 273 11.56 -2.46 -11.25
N ILE A 274 10.67 -2.93 -12.15
CA ILE A 274 9.55 -2.12 -12.65
C ILE A 274 8.65 -1.68 -11.49
N SER A 275 8.29 -2.61 -10.61
CA SER A 275 7.46 -2.30 -9.44
C SER A 275 8.11 -1.28 -8.51
N ASP A 276 9.42 -1.41 -8.25
CA ASP A 276 10.17 -0.51 -7.38
C ASP A 276 10.29 0.90 -7.99
N LEU A 277 10.60 1.00 -9.30
CA LEU A 277 10.68 2.28 -10.01
C LEU A 277 9.33 3.00 -10.01
N ARG A 278 8.25 2.28 -10.34
CA ARG A 278 6.89 2.82 -10.30
C ARG A 278 6.52 3.30 -8.90
N SER A 279 6.76 2.46 -7.92
CA SER A 279 6.50 2.78 -6.51
C SER A 279 7.25 4.03 -6.05
N ASN A 280 8.50 4.18 -6.46
CA ASN A 280 9.31 5.36 -6.16
C ASN A 280 8.76 6.62 -6.84
N TYR A 281 8.47 6.53 -8.14
CA TYR A 281 7.90 7.63 -8.90
C TYR A 281 6.60 8.14 -8.28
N LEU A 282 5.65 7.24 -8.01
CA LEU A 282 4.36 7.60 -7.38
C LEU A 282 4.53 8.21 -5.98
N SER A 283 5.58 7.83 -5.24
CA SER A 283 5.89 8.49 -3.97
C SER A 283 6.39 9.92 -4.16
N HIS A 284 7.20 10.17 -5.18
CA HIS A 284 7.66 11.51 -5.50
C HIS A 284 6.51 12.39 -5.98
N VAL A 285 5.63 11.87 -6.82
CA VAL A 285 4.42 12.58 -7.27
C VAL A 285 3.54 12.96 -6.09
N ALA A 286 3.18 11.99 -5.22
CA ALA A 286 2.36 12.27 -4.04
C ALA A 286 3.03 13.29 -3.10
N LYS A 287 4.35 13.20 -2.91
CA LYS A 287 5.11 14.16 -2.11
C LYS A 287 5.06 15.56 -2.72
N SER A 288 5.33 15.68 -4.02
CA SER A 288 5.28 16.98 -4.73
C SER A 288 3.89 17.61 -4.65
N MET A 289 2.81 16.81 -4.76
CA MET A 289 1.44 17.30 -4.63
C MET A 289 1.19 17.91 -3.25
N VAL A 290 1.49 17.20 -2.16
CA VAL A 290 1.24 17.72 -0.81
C VAL A 290 2.19 18.86 -0.40
N GLU A 291 3.34 18.98 -1.05
CA GLU A 291 4.26 20.12 -0.89
C GLU A 291 3.80 21.36 -1.67
N SER A 292 2.89 21.20 -2.65
CA SER A 292 2.41 22.30 -3.50
C SER A 292 1.00 22.76 -3.16
N TYR A 293 0.16 21.90 -2.57
CA TYR A 293 -1.27 22.17 -2.41
C TYR A 293 -1.75 21.86 -1.01
N ARG A 294 -2.64 22.72 -0.47
CA ARG A 294 -3.31 22.53 0.81
C ARG A 294 -4.59 21.72 0.69
N PHE A 295 -5.27 21.83 -0.45
CA PHE A 295 -6.51 21.13 -0.74
C PHE A 295 -6.43 20.50 -2.13
N ILE A 296 -6.75 19.21 -2.23
CA ILE A 296 -6.74 18.44 -3.48
C ILE A 296 -8.07 17.72 -3.60
N ALA A 297 -8.87 18.09 -4.62
CA ALA A 297 -10.07 17.35 -5.00
C ALA A 297 -9.70 16.35 -6.10
N MET A 298 -9.98 15.05 -5.90
CA MET A 298 -9.68 13.99 -6.87
C MET A 298 -10.91 13.15 -7.14
N GLU A 299 -11.01 12.59 -8.34
CA GLU A 299 -12.10 11.67 -8.70
C GLU A 299 -11.97 10.33 -7.98
N ASP A 300 -13.07 9.83 -7.36
CA ASP A 300 -13.17 8.46 -6.84
C ASP A 300 -13.28 7.45 -7.99
N ILE A 301 -12.15 6.97 -8.47
CA ILE A 301 -12.08 6.01 -9.58
C ILE A 301 -12.06 4.58 -9.05
N ASP A 302 -13.20 3.86 -9.13
CA ASP A 302 -13.22 2.41 -8.90
C ASP A 302 -12.49 1.67 -10.03
N VAL A 303 -11.16 1.55 -9.88
CA VAL A 303 -10.28 0.86 -10.84
C VAL A 303 -10.73 -0.59 -11.09
N LYS A 304 -11.34 -1.26 -10.11
CA LYS A 304 -11.80 -2.65 -10.25
C LYS A 304 -12.97 -2.75 -11.22
N LYS A 305 -13.92 -1.82 -11.14
CA LYS A 305 -15.06 -1.76 -12.07
C LYS A 305 -14.64 -1.36 -13.48
N LEU A 306 -13.70 -0.40 -13.61
CA LEU A 306 -13.17 0.01 -14.91
C LEU A 306 -12.46 -1.15 -15.63
N VAL A 307 -11.59 -1.88 -14.92
CA VAL A 307 -10.82 -3.01 -15.47
C VAL A 307 -11.70 -4.17 -15.95
N GLN A 308 -12.88 -4.39 -15.34
CA GLN A 308 -13.78 -5.48 -15.73
C GLN A 308 -14.47 -5.27 -17.08
N LYS A 309 -14.69 -4.02 -17.49
CA LYS A 309 -15.45 -3.66 -18.70
C LYS A 309 -14.59 -3.51 -19.97
N GLU A 310 -13.26 -3.58 -19.86
CA GLU A 310 -12.37 -3.12 -20.93
C GLU A 310 -11.55 -4.24 -21.61
N TRP A 311 -11.00 -3.95 -22.80
CA TRP A 311 -10.13 -4.83 -23.58
C TRP A 311 -8.78 -5.06 -22.87
N ARG A 312 -8.11 -6.19 -23.16
CA ARG A 312 -6.84 -6.58 -22.50
C ARG A 312 -5.75 -5.51 -22.54
N SER A 313 -5.64 -4.74 -23.63
CA SER A 313 -4.64 -3.67 -23.78
C SER A 313 -4.90 -2.52 -22.83
N THR A 314 -6.14 -2.08 -22.72
CA THR A 314 -6.58 -0.99 -21.84
C THR A 314 -6.46 -1.39 -20.37
N ARG A 315 -6.86 -2.63 -20.02
CA ARG A 315 -6.63 -3.21 -18.67
C ARG A 315 -5.17 -3.12 -18.25
N ARG A 316 -4.24 -3.52 -19.15
CA ARG A 316 -2.80 -3.44 -18.86
C ARG A 316 -2.35 -2.00 -18.64
N SER A 317 -2.89 -1.04 -19.38
CA SER A 317 -2.58 0.38 -19.23
C SER A 317 -3.10 0.92 -17.91
N GLN A 318 -4.33 0.59 -17.50
CA GLN A 318 -4.91 0.97 -16.22
C GLN A 318 -4.13 0.39 -15.03
N TYR A 319 -3.75 -0.91 -15.07
CA TYR A 319 -2.87 -1.49 -14.06
C TYR A 319 -1.51 -0.82 -13.99
N ASN A 320 -0.97 -0.38 -15.13
CA ASN A 320 0.32 0.31 -15.19
C ASN A 320 0.24 1.75 -14.66
N ALA A 321 -0.87 2.44 -14.82
CA ALA A 321 -1.09 3.76 -14.25
C ALA A 321 -1.09 3.73 -12.71
N SER A 322 -1.56 2.60 -12.12
CA SER A 322 -1.47 2.35 -10.67
C SER A 322 -2.13 3.44 -9.81
N TRP A 323 -3.29 3.95 -10.26
CA TRP A 323 -4.03 5.04 -9.61
C TRP A 323 -4.31 4.76 -8.13
N GLY A 324 -4.80 3.56 -7.76
CA GLY A 324 -5.01 3.21 -6.35
C GLY A 324 -3.72 3.17 -5.50
N ILE A 325 -2.52 3.05 -6.12
CA ILE A 325 -1.26 3.20 -5.40
C ILE A 325 -0.96 4.69 -5.18
N LEU A 326 -1.22 5.53 -6.18
CA LEU A 326 -1.05 6.98 -6.07
C LEU A 326 -1.98 7.54 -5.00
N GLU A 327 -3.27 7.22 -5.07
CA GLU A 327 -4.31 7.58 -4.09
C GLU A 327 -3.87 7.23 -2.65
N ASN A 328 -3.57 5.96 -2.38
CA ASN A 328 -3.08 5.53 -1.06
C ASN A 328 -1.82 6.27 -0.58
N ARG A 329 -0.95 6.71 -1.52
CA ARG A 329 0.26 7.46 -1.17
C ARG A 329 -0.04 8.91 -0.92
N LEU A 330 -0.92 9.48 -1.72
CA LEU A 330 -1.38 10.86 -1.58
C LEU A 330 -2.09 11.03 -0.23
N THR A 331 -3.06 10.16 0.09
CA THR A 331 -3.77 10.18 1.38
C THR A 331 -2.78 10.12 2.56
N ARG A 332 -1.83 9.16 2.54
CA ARG A 332 -0.82 9.06 3.61
C ARG A 332 0.16 10.23 3.65
N ALA A 333 0.46 10.85 2.53
CA ALA A 333 1.30 12.03 2.50
C ALA A 333 0.52 13.24 3.03
N ALA A 334 -0.75 13.37 2.65
CA ALA A 334 -1.67 14.42 3.09
C ALA A 334 -1.89 14.39 4.62
N GLU A 335 -2.13 13.20 5.21
CA GLU A 335 -2.23 13.02 6.67
C GLU A 335 -1.02 13.58 7.44
N ARG A 336 0.17 13.60 6.81
CA ARG A 336 1.40 14.08 7.45
C ARG A 336 1.66 15.56 7.22
N SER A 337 1.24 16.09 6.08
CA SER A 337 1.46 17.49 5.69
C SER A 337 0.32 18.41 6.10
N GLY A 338 -0.80 17.87 6.62
CA GLY A 338 -2.01 18.64 6.88
C GLY A 338 -2.77 19.06 5.62
N THR A 339 -2.44 18.46 4.45
CA THR A 339 -3.18 18.65 3.20
C THR A 339 -4.51 17.92 3.28
N THR A 340 -5.59 18.56 2.88
CA THR A 340 -6.92 17.95 2.76
C THR A 340 -7.05 17.31 1.38
N VAL A 341 -7.41 16.02 1.32
CA VAL A 341 -7.73 15.31 0.06
C VAL A 341 -9.18 14.89 0.12
N VAL A 342 -9.97 15.30 -0.87
CA VAL A 342 -11.40 15.01 -1.00
C VAL A 342 -11.63 14.21 -2.27
N GLU A 343 -12.35 13.09 -2.15
CA GLU A 343 -12.80 12.29 -3.28
C GLU A 343 -14.16 12.81 -3.78
N VAL A 344 -14.28 13.03 -5.09
CA VAL A 344 -15.51 13.51 -5.74
C VAL A 344 -16.06 12.47 -6.70
N ASP A 345 -17.38 12.46 -6.90
CA ASP A 345 -18.03 11.53 -7.83
C ASP A 345 -17.54 11.77 -9.27
N PRO A 346 -16.95 10.77 -9.93
CA PRO A 346 -16.39 10.91 -11.28
C PRO A 346 -17.46 11.03 -12.37
N ARG A 347 -18.75 10.86 -12.03
CA ARG A 347 -19.83 10.88 -13.00
C ARG A 347 -20.04 12.27 -13.59
N GLY A 348 -19.77 12.40 -14.88
CA GLY A 348 -20.01 13.64 -15.63
C GLY A 348 -18.88 14.66 -15.63
N THR A 349 -17.88 14.55 -14.77
CA THR A 349 -16.74 15.49 -14.67
C THR A 349 -16.04 15.74 -16.01
N SER A 350 -15.79 14.69 -16.80
CA SER A 350 -15.18 14.80 -18.13
C SER A 350 -16.10 15.41 -19.20
N GLN A 351 -17.42 15.43 -18.97
CA GLN A 351 -18.41 15.96 -19.90
C GLN A 351 -18.93 17.34 -19.47
N MET A 352 -18.91 17.65 -18.19
CA MET A 352 -19.34 18.93 -17.65
C MET A 352 -18.36 20.03 -18.04
N CYS A 353 -18.87 21.15 -18.53
CA CYS A 353 -18.08 22.32 -18.81
C CYS A 353 -17.71 23.05 -17.52
N SER A 354 -16.42 23.23 -17.25
CA SER A 354 -15.95 23.93 -16.07
C SER A 354 -16.31 25.44 -16.06
N GLY A 355 -16.63 26.01 -17.23
CA GLY A 355 -17.00 27.43 -17.34
C GLY A 355 -18.49 27.71 -17.11
N CYS A 356 -19.40 26.81 -17.51
CA CYS A 356 -20.84 27.07 -17.42
C CYS A 356 -21.66 25.94 -16.78
N GLY A 357 -21.03 24.86 -16.35
CA GLY A 357 -21.68 23.71 -15.70
C GLY A 357 -22.54 22.81 -16.61
N ARG A 358 -22.72 23.17 -17.88
CA ARG A 358 -23.54 22.38 -18.80
C ARG A 358 -22.82 21.14 -19.32
N ILE A 359 -23.56 20.05 -19.53
CA ILE A 359 -23.02 18.81 -20.08
C ILE A 359 -22.79 18.96 -21.58
N VAL A 360 -21.55 18.69 -22.01
CA VAL A 360 -21.13 18.63 -23.43
C VAL A 360 -20.79 17.18 -23.75
N ALA A 361 -21.68 16.50 -24.47
CA ALA A 361 -21.45 15.12 -24.85
C ALA A 361 -20.19 15.00 -25.74
N LYS A 362 -19.26 14.12 -25.34
CA LYS A 362 -18.00 13.88 -26.02
C LYS A 362 -17.62 12.42 -26.02
N ASP A 363 -17.01 11.98 -27.12
CA ASP A 363 -16.36 10.66 -27.17
C ASP A 363 -15.04 10.68 -26.39
N LEU A 364 -14.62 9.53 -25.89
CA LEU A 364 -13.35 9.35 -25.17
C LEU A 364 -12.10 9.67 -26.01
N SER A 365 -12.21 9.64 -27.33
CA SER A 365 -11.14 10.00 -28.26
C SER A 365 -10.90 11.51 -28.38
N VAL A 366 -11.92 12.32 -28.06
CA VAL A 366 -11.85 13.78 -28.16
C VAL A 366 -11.00 14.34 -27.01
N ARG A 367 -9.93 15.07 -27.35
CA ARG A 367 -8.97 15.62 -26.38
C ARG A 367 -9.19 17.10 -26.07
N VAL A 368 -10.01 17.78 -26.86
CA VAL A 368 -10.33 19.19 -26.66
C VAL A 368 -11.75 19.31 -26.14
N HIS A 369 -11.93 20.07 -25.07
CA HIS A 369 -13.25 20.52 -24.63
C HIS A 369 -13.57 21.80 -25.40
N ASP A 370 -14.63 21.74 -26.19
CA ASP A 370 -15.21 22.89 -26.89
C ASP A 370 -16.70 22.98 -26.47
N CYS A 371 -17.04 24.03 -25.75
CA CYS A 371 -18.37 24.20 -25.20
C CYS A 371 -19.25 25.05 -26.12
N PRO A 372 -20.30 24.46 -26.75
CA PRO A 372 -21.19 25.22 -27.63
C PRO A 372 -22.06 26.22 -26.88
N HIS A 373 -22.09 26.18 -25.55
CA HIS A 373 -22.96 27.05 -24.74
C HIS A 373 -22.27 28.31 -24.25
N CYS A 374 -20.98 28.25 -23.90
CA CYS A 374 -20.24 29.41 -23.38
C CYS A 374 -18.97 29.72 -24.17
N GLY A 375 -18.65 28.94 -25.21
CA GLY A 375 -17.47 29.17 -26.07
C GLY A 375 -16.13 28.77 -25.41
N LEU A 376 -16.15 28.12 -24.25
CA LEU A 376 -14.92 27.70 -23.59
C LEU A 376 -14.23 26.59 -24.40
N VAL A 377 -12.98 26.83 -24.82
CA VAL A 377 -12.13 25.84 -25.50
C VAL A 377 -10.88 25.58 -24.67
N MET A 378 -10.64 24.33 -24.27
CA MET A 378 -9.46 23.92 -23.51
C MET A 378 -9.16 22.43 -23.65
N ASP A 379 -8.02 21.97 -23.08
CA ASP A 379 -7.71 20.54 -22.96
C ASP A 379 -8.80 19.83 -22.10
N ARG A 380 -9.23 18.64 -22.52
CA ARG A 380 -10.32 17.92 -21.86
C ARG A 380 -9.95 17.53 -20.42
N ASP A 381 -8.71 17.05 -20.20
CA ASP A 381 -8.26 16.56 -18.90
C ASP A 381 -8.10 17.78 -17.95
N LEU A 382 -7.71 18.93 -18.48
CA LEU A 382 -7.69 20.21 -17.74
C LEU A 382 -9.12 20.65 -17.37
N ASN A 383 -10.10 20.57 -18.28
CA ASN A 383 -11.50 20.88 -17.98
C ASN A 383 -12.03 19.95 -16.85
N ALA A 384 -11.73 18.66 -16.90
CA ALA A 384 -12.16 17.70 -15.88
C ALA A 384 -11.54 18.04 -14.50
N SER A 385 -10.27 18.45 -14.46
CA SER A 385 -9.64 18.85 -13.19
C SER A 385 -10.25 20.12 -12.58
N TYR A 386 -10.67 21.10 -13.38
CA TYR A 386 -11.44 22.26 -12.91
C TYR A 386 -12.81 21.83 -12.37
N SER A 387 -13.50 20.93 -13.06
CA SER A 387 -14.81 20.40 -12.60
C SER A 387 -14.67 19.65 -11.28
N ALA A 388 -13.61 18.85 -11.10
CA ALA A 388 -13.30 18.18 -9.85
C ALA A 388 -13.00 19.18 -8.71
N SER A 389 -12.26 20.25 -8.98
CA SER A 389 -11.98 21.32 -8.01
C SER A 389 -13.26 21.98 -7.52
N ALA A 390 -14.12 22.41 -8.43
CA ALA A 390 -15.38 23.06 -8.08
C ALA A 390 -16.31 22.16 -7.24
N THR A 391 -16.41 20.87 -7.59
CA THR A 391 -17.20 19.90 -6.85
C THR A 391 -16.59 19.63 -5.46
N GLY A 392 -15.28 19.49 -5.36
CA GLY A 392 -14.60 19.23 -4.10
C GLY A 392 -14.71 20.39 -3.11
N ILE A 393 -14.64 21.63 -3.58
CA ILE A 393 -14.81 22.84 -2.75
C ILE A 393 -16.25 22.88 -2.20
N CYS A 394 -17.27 22.58 -3.00
CA CYS A 394 -18.65 22.51 -2.54
C CYS A 394 -18.82 21.46 -1.41
N VAL A 395 -18.26 20.26 -1.58
CA VAL A 395 -18.33 19.19 -0.57
C VAL A 395 -17.60 19.59 0.72
N SER A 396 -16.47 20.27 0.63
CA SER A 396 -15.70 20.68 1.81
C SER A 396 -16.35 21.84 2.57
N SER A 397 -17.08 22.73 1.91
CA SER A 397 -17.80 23.82 2.56
C SER A 397 -19.01 23.33 3.37
N GLU A 398 -19.61 22.20 3.01
CA GLU A 398 -20.67 21.56 3.81
C GLU A 398 -20.13 20.97 5.13
N VAL A 399 -18.85 20.62 5.20
CA VAL A 399 -18.21 20.02 6.39
C VAL A 399 -17.67 21.07 7.38
N ILE A 400 -17.44 22.31 6.95
CA ILE A 400 -16.73 23.34 7.75
C ILE A 400 -17.69 24.27 8.50
N THR A 401 -18.99 24.24 8.26
CA THR A 401 -19.90 25.11 9.02
C THR A 401 -20.27 24.53 10.38
N GLU A 402 -19.53 24.93 11.42
CA GLU A 402 -19.88 24.71 12.85
C GLU A 402 -21.24 25.33 13.27
N SER A 403 -21.99 25.91 12.35
CA SER A 403 -23.25 26.62 12.65
C SER A 403 -24.52 25.96 12.10
N GLY A 404 -24.47 24.70 11.67
CA GLY A 404 -25.69 23.92 11.40
C GLY A 404 -26.58 24.43 10.26
N GLN A 405 -26.12 25.31 9.38
CA GLN A 405 -26.85 25.74 8.18
C GLN A 405 -26.22 25.12 6.92
N ILE A 406 -26.97 24.25 6.30
CA ILE A 406 -26.62 23.65 5.00
C ILE A 406 -26.81 24.73 3.94
N PHE A 407 -25.71 25.26 3.40
CA PHE A 407 -25.76 26.02 2.16
C PHE A 407 -25.84 25.05 0.98
N VAL A 408 -27.02 24.84 0.46
CA VAL A 408 -27.23 24.13 -0.81
C VAL A 408 -26.66 25.04 -1.90
N CYS A 409 -25.64 24.57 -2.60
CA CYS A 409 -25.16 25.24 -3.80
C CYS A 409 -26.32 25.31 -4.80
N PRO A 410 -26.72 26.48 -5.32
CA PRO A 410 -27.84 26.56 -6.21
C PRO A 410 -27.49 25.85 -7.53
N THR A 411 -28.08 24.69 -7.72
CA THR A 411 -28.23 24.07 -9.05
C THR A 411 -29.25 24.92 -9.82
N SER A 412 -28.77 25.83 -10.62
CA SER A 412 -29.56 26.50 -11.66
C SER A 412 -28.99 26.16 -13.03
#